data_cc43cfdf4a8bb689f52b78944046636c
#
_entry.id   cc43cfdf4a8bb689f52b78944046636c
#
_cell.length_a   1.000
_cell.length_b   1.000
_cell.length_c   1.000
_cell.angle_alpha   90.00
_cell.angle_beta   90.00
_cell.angle_gamma   90.00
#
_symmetry.space_group_name_H-M   'P 1'
#
loop_
_entity.id
_entity.type
_entity.pdbx_description
1 polymer ?
#
loop_
_entity_poly.entity_id
_entity_poly.type
_entity_poly.pdbx_seq_one_letter_code
_entity_poly.pdbx_strand_id
1 'polypeptide(L)'
;MKIIKMRELQINDFRIFKDKRIRLGNYLTCIAGTNGTGKSNLLGLIGNCVEYKTGKRKESFFRPKVFRTDFSQIFKGSERFDPSKSKRIQILFDDGDSRTCRTTWQKSGSSPVKRFRVIPEFKDIKSEKKFSKKKELPVIYIGLSRLYPVGESELCKCESIKQDFKYIDWIKEKATNILSLFSEMDSIKDVNTINISNDTHKVGVGFLTERYDPLSNSAGQDNIGQILSAICRFKILKEELDENYHGGLLLIDELEATLHPASQLKLRSE
;
A
#
# COMPACT_ATOMS: atom_id res chain seq x y z
N MET A 1 -3.99 22.10 -9.43
CA MET A 1 -4.00 20.63 -9.20
C MET A 1 -5.16 20.27 -8.28
N LYS A 2 -6.14 19.47 -8.74
CA LYS A 2 -7.26 19.00 -7.90
C LYS A 2 -6.93 17.58 -7.42
N ILE A 3 -6.73 17.40 -6.10
CA ILE A 3 -6.50 16.09 -5.50
C ILE A 3 -7.84 15.37 -5.40
N ILE A 4 -7.90 14.15 -5.93
CA ILE A 4 -9.06 13.26 -5.83
C ILE A 4 -8.98 12.48 -4.52
N LYS A 5 -10.06 12.52 -3.74
CA LYS A 5 -10.15 11.84 -2.43
C LYS A 5 -11.27 10.81 -2.44
N MET A 6 -11.00 9.69 -1.82
CA MET A 6 -12.05 8.74 -1.46
C MET A 6 -12.77 9.26 -0.23
N ARG A 7 -14.08 9.48 -0.32
CA ARG A 7 -14.89 10.11 0.76
C ARG A 7 -15.58 9.12 1.67
N GLU A 8 -16.17 8.08 1.10
CA GLU A 8 -17.04 7.18 1.85
C GLU A 8 -17.05 5.78 1.24
N LEU A 9 -17.09 4.78 2.10
CA LEU A 9 -17.45 3.40 1.76
C LEU A 9 -18.84 3.11 2.32
N GLN A 10 -19.71 2.60 1.46
CA GLN A 10 -21.00 2.04 1.83
C GLN A 10 -20.95 0.53 1.64
N ILE A 11 -21.13 -0.22 2.71
CA ILE A 11 -21.02 -1.68 2.71
C ILE A 11 -22.36 -2.27 3.15
N ASN A 12 -23.11 -2.81 2.21
CA ASN A 12 -24.41 -3.39 2.51
C ASN A 12 -24.28 -4.76 3.17
N ASP A 13 -23.46 -5.62 2.59
CA ASP A 13 -23.26 -6.97 3.12
C ASP A 13 -21.91 -7.54 2.67
N PHE A 14 -20.89 -7.40 3.52
CA PHE A 14 -19.57 -7.98 3.28
C PHE A 14 -18.93 -8.45 4.59
N ARG A 15 -18.85 -9.76 4.78
CA ARG A 15 -18.32 -10.40 6.00
C ARG A 15 -19.02 -9.88 7.25
N ILE A 16 -18.25 -9.25 8.15
CA ILE A 16 -18.81 -8.69 9.42
C ILE A 16 -19.58 -7.38 9.21
N PHE A 17 -19.41 -6.73 8.05
CA PHE A 17 -20.05 -5.44 7.80
C PHE A 17 -21.45 -5.64 7.22
N LYS A 18 -22.45 -5.09 7.89
CA LYS A 18 -23.86 -5.06 7.50
C LYS A 18 -24.34 -3.62 7.53
N ASP A 19 -24.79 -3.09 6.41
CA ASP A 19 -25.33 -1.74 6.26
C ASP A 19 -24.50 -0.65 6.94
N LYS A 20 -23.19 -0.66 6.67
CA LYS A 20 -22.24 0.28 7.24
C LYS A 20 -21.87 1.38 6.24
N ARG A 21 -21.82 2.62 6.75
CA ARG A 21 -21.25 3.76 6.05
C ARG A 21 -20.02 4.24 6.82
N ILE A 22 -18.90 4.29 6.15
CA ILE A 22 -17.59 4.63 6.72
C ILE A 22 -17.05 5.84 5.97
N ARG A 23 -17.01 6.97 6.64
CA ARG A 23 -16.42 8.20 6.10
C ARG A 23 -14.91 8.16 6.28
N LEU A 24 -14.20 8.61 5.25
CA LEU A 24 -12.75 8.73 5.26
C LEU A 24 -12.35 10.19 5.46
N GLY A 25 -11.25 10.38 6.19
CA GLY A 25 -10.64 11.70 6.38
C GLY A 25 -10.06 12.26 5.08
N ASN A 26 -9.90 13.57 5.03
CA ASN A 26 -9.39 14.25 3.85
C ASN A 26 -7.92 13.89 3.51
N TYR A 27 -7.11 13.63 4.53
CA TYR A 27 -5.67 13.35 4.39
C TYR A 27 -5.26 12.10 5.16
N LEU A 28 -5.79 11.91 6.36
CA LEU A 28 -5.47 10.80 7.23
C LEU A 28 -6.75 10.13 7.73
N THR A 29 -6.79 8.81 7.70
CA THR A 29 -7.83 8.00 8.33
C THR A 29 -7.17 6.92 9.17
N CYS A 30 -7.43 6.94 10.47
CA CYS A 30 -7.02 5.88 11.37
C CYS A 30 -8.20 4.91 11.58
N ILE A 31 -7.97 3.62 11.27
CA ILE A 31 -8.95 2.55 11.46
C ILE A 31 -8.51 1.74 12.69
N ALA A 32 -9.15 2.00 13.82
CA ALA A 32 -8.84 1.33 15.09
C ALA A 32 -9.92 0.32 15.46
N GLY A 33 -9.55 -0.70 16.20
CA GLY A 33 -10.44 -1.76 16.69
C GLY A 33 -9.68 -2.99 17.15
N THR A 34 -10.35 -3.84 17.91
CA THR A 34 -9.79 -5.12 18.36
C THR A 34 -9.53 -6.09 17.21
N ASN A 35 -8.83 -7.20 17.47
CA ASN A 35 -8.57 -8.20 16.43
C ASN A 35 -9.87 -8.83 15.93
N GLY A 36 -9.92 -9.13 14.63
CA GLY A 36 -11.09 -9.72 13.98
C GLY A 36 -12.21 -8.74 13.61
N THR A 37 -12.10 -7.44 13.90
CA THR A 37 -13.14 -6.43 13.59
C THR A 37 -13.13 -5.94 12.15
N GLY A 38 -12.31 -6.54 11.27
CA GLY A 38 -12.33 -6.28 9.82
C GLY A 38 -11.50 -5.09 9.36
N LYS A 39 -10.57 -4.57 10.17
CA LYS A 39 -9.66 -3.46 9.77
C LYS A 39 -8.99 -3.71 8.42
N SER A 40 -8.30 -4.84 8.29
CA SER A 40 -7.63 -5.20 7.02
C SER A 40 -8.61 -5.49 5.88
N ASN A 41 -9.85 -5.94 6.16
CA ASN A 41 -10.90 -6.04 5.14
C ASN A 41 -11.21 -4.66 4.53
N LEU A 42 -11.32 -3.62 5.35
CA LEU A 42 -11.55 -2.25 4.88
C LEU A 42 -10.38 -1.77 4.02
N LEU A 43 -9.13 -1.96 4.47
CA LEU A 43 -7.94 -1.62 3.68
C LEU A 43 -7.94 -2.36 2.33
N GLY A 44 -8.30 -3.64 2.33
CA GLY A 44 -8.41 -4.44 1.11
C GLY A 44 -9.48 -3.93 0.14
N LEU A 45 -10.63 -3.52 0.63
CA LEU A 45 -11.70 -2.94 -0.20
C LEU A 45 -11.27 -1.59 -0.80
N ILE A 46 -10.68 -0.72 0.01
CA ILE A 46 -10.16 0.59 -0.40
C ILE A 46 -9.11 0.41 -1.50
N GLY A 47 -8.06 -0.38 -1.23
CA GLY A 47 -6.94 -0.57 -2.16
C GLY A 47 -7.33 -1.22 -3.47
N ASN A 48 -8.30 -2.15 -3.44
CA ASN A 48 -8.72 -2.88 -4.62
C ASN A 48 -9.53 -2.04 -5.63
N CYS A 49 -10.09 -0.90 -5.22
CA CYS A 49 -10.96 -0.09 -6.08
C CYS A 49 -10.24 0.90 -6.98
N VAL A 50 -8.95 1.09 -6.76
CA VAL A 50 -8.12 2.06 -7.47
C VAL A 50 -6.89 1.40 -8.06
N GLU A 51 -6.34 1.97 -9.13
CA GLU A 51 -5.06 1.62 -9.72
C GLU A 51 -4.54 2.76 -10.57
N TYR A 52 -3.23 2.82 -10.74
CA TYR A 52 -2.61 3.71 -11.70
C TYR A 52 -1.52 2.96 -12.49
N LYS A 53 -1.56 3.09 -13.82
CA LYS A 53 -0.59 2.49 -14.74
C LYS A 53 0.27 3.58 -15.36
N THR A 54 1.58 3.49 -15.20
CA THR A 54 2.53 4.51 -15.65
C THR A 54 2.90 4.45 -17.14
N GLY A 55 2.20 3.61 -17.92
CA GLY A 55 2.42 3.50 -19.37
C GLY A 55 3.77 2.87 -19.74
N LYS A 56 4.46 3.47 -20.74
CA LYS A 56 5.72 2.95 -21.30
C LYS A 56 6.98 3.30 -20.47
N ARG A 57 6.83 3.74 -19.25
CA ARG A 57 7.92 4.11 -18.36
C ARG A 57 8.85 2.93 -18.08
N LYS A 58 10.17 3.22 -18.02
CA LYS A 58 11.16 2.20 -17.58
C LYS A 58 10.96 1.88 -16.11
N GLU A 59 10.76 0.62 -15.81
CA GLU A 59 10.59 0.14 -14.45
C GLU A 59 11.89 0.17 -13.66
N SER A 60 11.81 0.57 -12.40
CA SER A 60 12.90 0.47 -11.43
C SER A 60 12.33 0.34 -10.03
N PHE A 61 13.19 0.11 -9.03
CA PHE A 61 12.78 -0.04 -7.64
C PHE A 61 11.83 1.08 -7.15
N PHE A 62 12.15 2.34 -7.43
CA PHE A 62 11.32 3.50 -7.06
C PHE A 62 10.31 3.91 -8.13
N ARG A 63 10.29 3.23 -9.27
CA ARG A 63 9.42 3.53 -10.42
C ARG A 63 8.65 2.29 -10.86
N PRO A 64 7.68 1.80 -10.05
CA PRO A 64 6.87 0.66 -10.48
C PRO A 64 6.01 1.04 -11.69
N LYS A 65 5.78 0.09 -12.60
CA LYS A 65 4.88 0.28 -13.74
C LYS A 65 3.42 0.41 -13.36
N VAL A 66 3.05 -0.19 -12.23
CA VAL A 66 1.66 -0.25 -11.77
C VAL A 66 1.61 0.01 -10.27
N PHE A 67 0.80 0.99 -9.89
CA PHE A 67 0.40 1.24 -8.51
C PHE A 67 -0.96 0.59 -8.29
N ARG A 68 -0.98 -0.61 -7.75
CA ARG A 68 -2.20 -1.40 -7.57
C ARG A 68 -2.08 -2.33 -6.38
N THR A 69 -3.20 -2.55 -5.73
CA THR A 69 -3.39 -3.59 -4.72
C THR A 69 -4.62 -4.40 -5.08
N ASP A 70 -4.48 -5.71 -5.10
CA ASP A 70 -5.60 -6.62 -5.30
C ASP A 70 -6.07 -7.16 -3.95
N PHE A 71 -7.38 -7.34 -3.79
CA PHE A 71 -7.96 -7.85 -2.54
C PHE A 71 -7.36 -9.19 -2.11
N SER A 72 -7.02 -10.04 -3.09
CA SER A 72 -6.38 -11.35 -2.85
C SER A 72 -4.97 -11.29 -2.25
N GLN A 73 -4.30 -10.14 -2.33
CA GLN A 73 -3.01 -9.92 -1.66
C GLN A 73 -3.15 -9.69 -0.15
N ILE A 74 -4.34 -9.29 0.28
CA ILE A 74 -4.65 -8.99 1.69
C ILE A 74 -5.41 -10.16 2.31
N PHE A 75 -6.35 -10.75 1.57
CA PHE A 75 -7.22 -11.82 2.06
C PHE A 75 -7.41 -12.96 1.07
N LYS A 76 -7.39 -14.17 1.59
CA LYS A 76 -7.95 -15.33 0.90
C LYS A 76 -9.46 -15.38 1.16
N GLY A 77 -10.26 -15.54 0.09
CA GLY A 77 -11.70 -15.78 0.21
C GLY A 77 -11.98 -17.22 0.62
N SER A 78 -13.18 -17.45 1.12
CA SER A 78 -13.74 -18.78 1.37
C SER A 78 -14.99 -18.95 0.52
N GLU A 79 -15.08 -20.00 -0.31
CA GLU A 79 -16.27 -20.25 -1.14
C GLU A 79 -17.54 -20.38 -0.30
N ARG A 80 -17.42 -20.90 0.92
CA ARG A 80 -18.51 -21.06 1.88
C ARG A 80 -19.03 -19.73 2.43
N PHE A 81 -18.14 -18.78 2.73
CA PHE A 81 -18.49 -17.56 3.46
C PHE A 81 -18.45 -16.29 2.60
N ASP A 82 -17.81 -16.34 1.44
CA ASP A 82 -17.72 -15.20 0.52
C ASP A 82 -18.41 -15.54 -0.82
N PRO A 83 -19.77 -15.64 -0.87
CA PRO A 83 -20.47 -15.98 -2.10
C PRO A 83 -20.36 -14.88 -3.14
N SER A 84 -20.53 -15.27 -4.42
CA SER A 84 -20.66 -14.29 -5.51
C SER A 84 -21.95 -13.50 -5.35
N LYS A 85 -21.82 -12.17 -5.23
CA LYS A 85 -22.97 -11.24 -5.12
C LYS A 85 -22.64 -9.91 -5.82
N SER A 86 -23.66 -9.25 -6.33
CA SER A 86 -23.58 -7.92 -6.92
C SER A 86 -23.86 -6.82 -5.89
N LYS A 87 -23.33 -5.60 -6.11
CA LYS A 87 -23.64 -4.38 -5.38
C LYS A 87 -23.44 -4.46 -3.85
N ARG A 88 -22.40 -5.15 -3.41
CA ARG A 88 -22.13 -5.30 -1.96
C ARG A 88 -21.49 -4.07 -1.32
N ILE A 89 -20.70 -3.35 -2.11
CA ILE A 89 -19.87 -2.27 -1.64
C ILE A 89 -19.96 -1.15 -2.67
N GLN A 90 -20.12 0.08 -2.21
CA GLN A 90 -20.01 1.28 -3.03
C GLN A 90 -18.95 2.20 -2.44
N ILE A 91 -18.11 2.76 -3.29
CA ILE A 91 -17.08 3.71 -2.91
C ILE A 91 -17.35 5.02 -3.64
N LEU A 92 -17.41 6.10 -2.86
CA LEU A 92 -17.69 7.45 -3.34
C LEU A 92 -16.42 8.30 -3.30
N PHE A 93 -16.18 9.04 -4.37
CA PHE A 93 -15.08 10.00 -4.50
C PHE A 93 -15.61 11.44 -4.47
N ASP A 94 -14.71 12.39 -4.17
CA ASP A 94 -15.06 13.81 -4.05
C ASP A 94 -15.21 14.53 -5.41
N ASP A 95 -14.82 13.90 -6.49
CA ASP A 95 -15.05 14.37 -7.86
C ASP A 95 -16.41 13.97 -8.43
N GLY A 96 -17.28 13.35 -7.60
CA GLY A 96 -18.60 12.86 -7.98
C GLY A 96 -18.60 11.45 -8.59
N ASP A 97 -17.43 10.87 -8.81
CA ASP A 97 -17.32 9.50 -9.32
C ASP A 97 -17.61 8.45 -8.22
N SER A 98 -17.98 7.26 -8.62
CA SER A 98 -18.21 6.14 -7.71
C SER A 98 -17.84 4.80 -8.33
N ARG A 99 -17.58 3.82 -7.47
CA ARG A 99 -17.38 2.42 -7.87
C ARG A 99 -18.28 1.53 -7.02
N THR A 100 -19.07 0.70 -7.71
CA THR A 100 -19.84 -0.35 -7.05
C THR A 100 -19.11 -1.66 -7.23
N CYS A 101 -18.85 -2.41 -6.16
CA CYS A 101 -18.11 -3.65 -6.25
C CYS A 101 -19.04 -4.85 -6.19
N ARG A 102 -18.78 -5.82 -7.07
CA ARG A 102 -19.33 -7.18 -6.99
C ARG A 102 -18.24 -8.15 -6.53
N THR A 103 -18.66 -9.23 -5.88
CA THR A 103 -17.77 -10.33 -5.52
C THR A 103 -18.01 -11.51 -6.46
N THR A 104 -16.95 -12.23 -6.81
CA THR A 104 -17.04 -13.40 -7.70
C THR A 104 -15.86 -14.36 -7.48
N TRP A 105 -16.07 -15.60 -7.89
CA TRP A 105 -15.04 -16.63 -7.93
C TRP A 105 -14.68 -16.90 -9.38
N GLN A 106 -13.41 -16.76 -9.73
CA GLN A 106 -12.90 -16.94 -11.09
C GLN A 106 -11.73 -17.91 -11.12
N LYS A 107 -11.70 -18.80 -12.09
CA LYS A 107 -10.50 -19.60 -12.42
C LYS A 107 -9.45 -18.67 -13.05
N SER A 108 -8.18 -18.88 -12.71
CA SER A 108 -7.05 -18.15 -13.30
C SER A 108 -6.33 -19.08 -14.28
N GLY A 109 -6.52 -18.84 -15.57
CA GLY A 109 -5.94 -19.67 -16.64
C GLY A 109 -6.34 -21.15 -16.50
N SER A 110 -5.35 -22.05 -16.65
CA SER A 110 -5.52 -23.50 -16.51
C SER A 110 -5.56 -24.01 -15.06
N SER A 111 -5.41 -23.14 -14.07
CA SER A 111 -5.43 -23.53 -12.65
C SER A 111 -6.81 -24.07 -12.25
N PRO A 112 -6.90 -25.22 -11.57
CA PRO A 112 -8.16 -25.74 -11.04
C PRO A 112 -8.69 -24.88 -9.88
N VAL A 113 -7.83 -24.09 -9.26
CA VAL A 113 -8.15 -23.27 -8.09
C VAL A 113 -8.85 -21.98 -8.51
N LYS A 114 -10.05 -21.77 -8.01
CA LYS A 114 -10.74 -20.49 -8.15
C LYS A 114 -10.18 -19.47 -7.18
N ARG A 115 -10.09 -18.23 -7.62
CA ARG A 115 -9.69 -17.09 -6.79
C ARG A 115 -10.89 -16.19 -6.52
N PHE A 116 -11.05 -15.79 -5.27
CA PHE A 116 -12.03 -14.77 -4.88
C PHE A 116 -11.58 -13.40 -5.39
N ARG A 117 -12.49 -12.68 -6.02
CA ARG A 117 -12.25 -11.35 -6.56
C ARG A 117 -13.33 -10.38 -6.15
N VAL A 118 -12.91 -9.18 -5.79
CA VAL A 118 -13.78 -8.00 -5.63
C VAL A 118 -13.57 -7.14 -6.87
N ILE A 119 -14.60 -7.02 -7.71
CA ILE A 119 -14.50 -6.35 -9.00
C ILE A 119 -15.23 -5.01 -8.92
N PRO A 120 -14.51 -3.87 -9.00
CA PRO A 120 -15.14 -2.55 -9.08
C PRO A 120 -15.76 -2.33 -10.47
N GLU A 121 -16.95 -1.77 -10.46
CA GLU A 121 -17.74 -1.43 -11.64
C GLU A 121 -18.16 0.04 -11.55
N PHE A 122 -18.23 0.72 -12.67
CA PHE A 122 -18.89 2.01 -12.77
C PHE A 122 -19.99 1.95 -13.84
N LYS A 123 -21.03 2.76 -13.67
CA LYS A 123 -22.08 2.95 -14.66
C LYS A 123 -21.77 4.21 -15.44
N ASP A 124 -21.54 4.08 -16.73
CA ASP A 124 -21.40 5.24 -17.60
C ASP A 124 -22.76 5.95 -17.76
N ILE A 125 -22.78 7.24 -17.46
CA ILE A 125 -24.00 8.05 -17.46
C ILE A 125 -24.60 8.17 -18.88
N LYS A 126 -23.76 8.20 -19.91
CA LYS A 126 -24.22 8.39 -21.29
C LYS A 126 -24.75 7.11 -21.95
N SER A 127 -24.04 6.00 -21.75
CA SER A 127 -24.39 4.71 -22.38
C SER A 127 -25.22 3.80 -21.48
N GLU A 128 -25.44 4.17 -20.24
CA GLU A 128 -26.03 3.32 -19.18
C GLU A 128 -25.34 1.96 -18.96
N LYS A 129 -24.25 1.69 -19.69
CA LYS A 129 -23.52 0.43 -19.60
C LYS A 129 -22.62 0.39 -18.35
N LYS A 130 -22.50 -0.82 -17.81
CA LYS A 130 -21.56 -1.09 -16.70
C LYS A 130 -20.25 -1.58 -17.25
N PHE A 131 -19.17 -1.00 -16.74
CA PHE A 131 -17.80 -1.39 -17.08
C PHE A 131 -17.06 -1.81 -15.82
N SER A 132 -16.31 -2.91 -15.90
CA SER A 132 -15.39 -3.31 -14.83
C SER A 132 -14.10 -2.52 -14.96
N LYS A 133 -13.97 -1.43 -14.19
CA LYS A 133 -12.79 -0.56 -14.22
C LYS A 133 -12.51 0.01 -12.83
N LYS A 134 -11.26 -0.14 -12.37
CA LYS A 134 -10.76 0.58 -11.19
C LYS A 134 -10.69 2.07 -11.48
N LYS A 135 -10.83 2.91 -10.44
CA LYS A 135 -10.57 4.34 -10.61
C LYS A 135 -9.09 4.60 -10.79
N GLU A 136 -8.76 5.52 -11.65
CA GLU A 136 -7.39 5.93 -11.93
C GLU A 136 -6.84 6.79 -10.78
N LEU A 137 -6.25 6.11 -9.78
CA LEU A 137 -5.61 6.72 -8.61
C LEU A 137 -4.54 5.75 -8.10
N PRO A 138 -3.29 6.18 -7.92
CA PRO A 138 -2.23 5.30 -7.44
C PRO A 138 -2.47 4.85 -6.00
N VAL A 139 -2.18 3.58 -5.73
CA VAL A 139 -2.28 2.98 -4.39
C VAL A 139 -1.08 2.11 -4.09
N ILE A 140 -0.57 2.21 -2.87
CA ILE A 140 0.40 1.29 -2.29
C ILE A 140 -0.18 0.76 -0.99
N TYR A 141 -0.20 -0.57 -0.86
CA TYR A 141 -0.55 -1.25 0.39
C TYR A 141 0.71 -1.83 1.02
N ILE A 142 0.90 -1.52 2.29
CA ILE A 142 1.98 -2.04 3.12
C ILE A 142 1.35 -2.94 4.17
N GLY A 143 1.43 -4.25 3.94
CA GLY A 143 0.88 -5.28 4.83
C GLY A 143 1.89 -5.80 5.84
N LEU A 144 1.49 -6.82 6.59
CA LEU A 144 2.31 -7.45 7.63
C LEU A 144 3.57 -8.18 7.10
N SER A 145 3.63 -8.47 5.80
CA SER A 145 4.84 -9.04 5.17
C SER A 145 6.09 -8.17 5.38
N ARG A 146 5.91 -6.87 5.63
CA ARG A 146 7.02 -5.96 5.95
C ARG A 146 7.73 -6.30 7.27
N LEU A 147 7.04 -6.98 8.17
CA LEU A 147 7.56 -7.33 9.50
C LEU A 147 8.41 -8.59 9.48
N TYR A 148 8.44 -9.31 8.36
CA TYR A 148 9.30 -10.47 8.20
C TYR A 148 10.77 -10.02 8.24
N PRO A 149 11.60 -10.51 9.20
CA PRO A 149 12.97 -10.06 9.35
C PRO A 149 13.79 -10.36 8.10
N VAL A 150 14.56 -9.37 7.64
CA VAL A 150 15.43 -9.55 6.46
C VAL A 150 16.48 -10.63 6.73
N GLY A 151 17.05 -10.66 7.95
CA GLY A 151 18.07 -11.61 8.35
C GLY A 151 17.61 -13.09 8.40
N GLU A 152 16.30 -13.34 8.40
CA GLU A 152 15.74 -14.71 8.36
C GLU A 152 15.54 -15.22 6.92
N SER A 153 15.81 -14.40 5.91
CA SER A 153 15.58 -14.75 4.51
C SER A 153 16.87 -15.13 3.79
N GLU A 154 16.98 -16.37 3.34
CA GLU A 154 18.06 -16.83 2.48
C GLU A 154 17.99 -16.23 1.06
N LEU A 155 16.83 -15.70 0.65
CA LEU A 155 16.56 -15.18 -0.69
C LEU A 155 16.54 -13.64 -0.76
N CYS A 156 17.21 -12.98 0.18
CA CYS A 156 17.28 -11.53 0.20
C CYS A 156 18.31 -11.00 -0.81
N LYS A 157 17.88 -10.06 -1.66
CA LYS A 157 18.77 -9.26 -2.50
C LYS A 157 18.93 -7.88 -1.91
N CYS A 158 20.16 -7.48 -1.68
CA CYS A 158 20.54 -6.15 -1.22
C CYS A 158 21.40 -5.49 -2.31
N GLU A 159 20.97 -4.35 -2.81
CA GLU A 159 21.67 -3.63 -3.87
C GLU A 159 21.87 -2.16 -3.49
N SER A 160 23.05 -1.62 -3.75
CA SER A 160 23.34 -0.20 -3.53
C SER A 160 22.46 0.67 -4.42
N ILE A 161 21.94 1.74 -3.85
CA ILE A 161 21.24 2.78 -4.60
C ILE A 161 22.30 3.70 -5.21
N LYS A 162 22.14 4.08 -6.47
CA LYS A 162 23.05 5.03 -7.10
C LYS A 162 23.10 6.33 -6.29
N GLN A 163 24.30 6.84 -6.04
CA GLN A 163 24.53 8.04 -5.22
C GLN A 163 23.87 9.32 -5.78
N ASP A 164 23.61 9.37 -7.09
CA ASP A 164 22.90 10.47 -7.73
C ASP A 164 21.37 10.41 -7.58
N PHE A 165 20.85 9.44 -6.85
CA PHE A 165 19.43 9.35 -6.57
C PHE A 165 19.01 10.44 -5.58
N LYS A 166 18.32 11.44 -6.07
CA LYS A 166 18.01 12.71 -5.36
C LYS A 166 17.24 12.58 -4.04
N TYR A 167 16.70 11.42 -3.71
CA TYR A 167 15.95 11.18 -2.47
C TYR A 167 16.74 10.43 -1.40
N ILE A 168 18.02 10.11 -1.64
CA ILE A 168 18.85 9.42 -0.64
C ILE A 168 18.93 10.23 0.65
N ASP A 169 19.29 11.50 0.54
CA ASP A 169 19.46 12.37 1.73
C ASP A 169 18.14 12.59 2.45
N TRP A 170 17.03 12.72 1.70
CA TRP A 170 15.70 12.79 2.29
C TRP A 170 15.35 11.51 3.07
N ILE A 171 15.64 10.33 2.53
CA ILE A 171 15.40 9.04 3.21
C ILE A 171 16.25 8.95 4.47
N LYS A 172 17.54 9.31 4.41
CA LYS A 172 18.45 9.31 5.56
C LYS A 172 17.96 10.23 6.68
N GLU A 173 17.62 11.47 6.33
CA GLU A 173 17.09 12.46 7.28
C GLU A 173 15.83 11.95 7.98
N LYS A 174 14.83 11.49 7.21
CA LYS A 174 13.57 11.01 7.78
C LYS A 174 13.75 9.76 8.63
N ALA A 175 14.55 8.80 8.18
CA ALA A 175 14.84 7.60 8.96
C ALA A 175 15.55 7.93 10.26
N THR A 176 16.57 8.80 10.23
CA THR A 176 17.31 9.27 11.42
C THR A 176 16.36 9.90 12.43
N ASN A 177 15.49 10.80 11.98
CA ASN A 177 14.53 11.48 12.84
C ASN A 177 13.51 10.51 13.46
N ILE A 178 12.88 9.65 12.64
CA ILE A 178 11.86 8.73 13.11
C ILE A 178 12.44 7.68 14.07
N LEU A 179 13.60 7.12 13.75
CA LEU A 179 14.25 6.08 14.54
C LEU A 179 15.09 6.64 15.71
N SER A 180 15.26 7.96 15.80
CA SER A 180 16.08 8.62 16.83
C SER A 180 17.57 8.19 16.82
N LEU A 181 18.13 7.99 15.64
CA LEU A 181 19.52 7.58 15.43
C LEU A 181 20.45 8.81 15.45
N PHE A 182 20.63 9.44 16.61
CA PHE A 182 21.38 10.70 16.72
C PHE A 182 22.85 10.52 17.14
N SER A 183 23.31 9.31 17.47
CA SER A 183 24.74 9.07 17.71
C SER A 183 25.50 8.97 16.38
N GLU A 184 26.76 9.38 16.37
CA GLU A 184 27.62 9.26 15.17
C GLU A 184 27.70 7.81 14.68
N MET A 185 27.82 6.86 15.60
CA MET A 185 27.94 5.43 15.28
C MET A 185 26.65 4.79 14.73
N ASP A 186 25.49 5.35 15.08
CA ASP A 186 24.18 4.87 14.60
C ASP A 186 23.68 5.69 13.41
N SER A 187 24.43 6.74 13.01
CA SER A 187 24.07 7.57 11.86
C SER A 187 24.03 6.76 10.58
N ILE A 188 23.00 6.99 9.77
CA ILE A 188 22.83 6.30 8.49
C ILE A 188 23.84 6.84 7.49
N LYS A 189 24.80 6.01 7.10
CA LYS A 189 25.84 6.34 6.11
C LYS A 189 25.34 6.19 4.69
N ASP A 190 24.60 5.11 4.43
CA ASP A 190 24.04 4.85 3.10
C ASP A 190 22.69 4.09 3.18
N VAL A 191 22.01 4.03 2.07
CA VAL A 191 20.71 3.39 1.90
C VAL A 191 20.78 2.40 0.75
N ASN A 192 20.37 1.17 1.00
CA ASN A 192 20.36 0.09 0.02
C ASN A 192 18.94 -0.38 -0.26
N THR A 193 18.66 -0.85 -1.46
CA THR A 193 17.40 -1.53 -1.75
C THR A 193 17.40 -2.94 -1.17
N ILE A 194 16.31 -3.32 -0.56
CA ILE A 194 16.07 -4.67 -0.05
C ILE A 194 14.91 -5.27 -0.85
N ASN A 195 15.12 -6.46 -1.39
CA ASN A 195 14.11 -7.21 -2.10
C ASN A 195 14.15 -8.69 -1.70
N ILE A 196 13.06 -9.17 -1.13
CA ILE A 196 12.85 -10.57 -0.82
C ILE A 196 11.82 -11.10 -1.82
N SER A 197 12.25 -11.95 -2.73
CA SER A 197 11.45 -12.44 -3.87
C SER A 197 10.67 -13.72 -3.60
N ASN A 198 10.67 -14.21 -2.37
CA ASN A 198 9.84 -15.35 -1.96
C ASN A 198 8.34 -14.96 -1.83
N ASP A 199 7.55 -15.82 -1.23
CA ASP A 199 6.11 -15.64 -1.00
C ASP A 199 5.74 -14.34 -0.25
N THR A 200 6.68 -13.69 0.43
CA THR A 200 6.44 -12.46 1.18
C THR A 200 6.44 -11.21 0.33
N HIS A 201 7.10 -11.22 -0.82
CA HIS A 201 7.24 -10.06 -1.73
C HIS A 201 7.62 -8.76 -1.00
N LYS A 202 8.54 -8.86 -0.03
CA LYS A 202 9.00 -7.71 0.74
C LYS A 202 9.93 -6.85 -0.10
N VAL A 203 9.61 -5.56 -0.23
CA VAL A 203 10.39 -4.59 -1.01
C VAL A 203 10.50 -3.29 -0.26
N GLY A 204 11.71 -2.90 0.13
CA GLY A 204 11.97 -1.69 0.92
C GLY A 204 13.40 -1.22 0.79
N VAL A 205 13.82 -0.29 1.64
CA VAL A 205 15.21 0.11 1.81
C VAL A 205 15.71 -0.35 3.15
N GLY A 206 17.00 -0.74 3.20
CA GLY A 206 17.75 -1.00 4.41
C GLY A 206 18.80 0.09 4.63
N PHE A 207 19.24 0.27 5.86
CA PHE A 207 20.14 1.30 6.30
C PHE A 207 21.50 0.73 6.65
N LEU A 208 22.55 1.32 6.08
CA LEU A 208 23.94 1.06 6.41
C LEU A 208 24.40 2.08 7.46
N THR A 209 25.01 1.61 8.55
CA THR A 209 25.64 2.44 9.58
C THR A 209 27.10 2.01 9.77
N GLU A 210 27.80 2.54 10.75
CA GLU A 210 29.14 2.07 11.12
C GLU A 210 29.13 0.72 11.85
N ARG A 211 27.96 0.30 12.38
CA ARG A 211 27.84 -0.89 13.23
C ARG A 211 27.14 -2.07 12.58
N TYR A 212 26.31 -1.83 11.58
CA TYR A 212 25.52 -2.89 10.97
C TYR A 212 25.20 -2.62 9.50
N ASP A 213 25.08 -3.68 8.77
CA ASP A 213 24.68 -3.72 7.36
C ASP A 213 23.16 -3.68 7.18
N PRO A 214 22.67 -3.31 6.00
CA PRO A 214 21.23 -3.31 5.69
C PRO A 214 20.53 -4.64 5.96
N LEU A 215 21.23 -5.77 5.82
CA LEU A 215 20.68 -7.11 6.09
C LEU A 215 20.55 -7.42 7.59
N SER A 216 21.23 -6.64 8.44
CA SER A 216 21.18 -6.75 9.90
C SER A 216 20.24 -5.73 10.54
N ASN A 217 19.46 -5.02 9.75
CA ASN A 217 18.50 -4.04 10.26
C ASN A 217 17.47 -4.72 11.17
N SER A 218 17.11 -4.03 12.25
CA SER A 218 16.02 -4.46 13.12
C SER A 218 14.67 -4.40 12.40
N ALA A 219 13.67 -5.14 12.89
CA ALA A 219 12.33 -5.12 12.32
C ALA A 219 11.71 -3.70 12.28
N GLY A 220 12.05 -2.83 13.24
CA GLY A 220 11.62 -1.43 13.24
C GLY A 220 12.28 -0.60 12.14
N GLN A 221 13.58 -0.77 11.91
CA GLN A 221 14.30 -0.13 10.81
C GLN A 221 13.78 -0.59 9.46
N ASP A 222 13.57 -1.87 9.29
CA ASP A 222 12.96 -2.47 8.11
C ASP A 222 11.56 -1.91 7.82
N ASN A 223 10.73 -1.80 8.84
CA ASN A 223 9.39 -1.23 8.73
C ASN A 223 9.45 0.21 8.21
N ILE A 224 10.28 1.05 8.81
CA ILE A 224 10.46 2.45 8.36
C ILE A 224 11.05 2.50 6.95
N GLY A 225 12.01 1.65 6.62
CA GLY A 225 12.58 1.56 5.27
C GLY A 225 11.53 1.28 4.20
N GLN A 226 10.56 0.42 4.46
CA GLN A 226 9.46 0.15 3.52
C GLN A 226 8.47 1.32 3.41
N ILE A 227 8.11 1.94 4.54
CA ILE A 227 7.21 3.10 4.54
C ILE A 227 7.85 4.25 3.76
N LEU A 228 9.11 4.59 4.03
CA LEU A 228 9.82 5.65 3.32
C LEU A 228 9.98 5.35 1.84
N SER A 229 10.23 4.09 1.46
CA SER A 229 10.26 3.66 0.06
C SER A 229 8.94 3.91 -0.64
N ALA A 230 7.82 3.61 0.00
CA ALA A 230 6.49 3.84 -0.57
C ALA A 230 6.19 5.33 -0.75
N ILE A 231 6.52 6.15 0.25
CA ILE A 231 6.38 7.61 0.15
C ILE A 231 7.26 8.15 -0.98
N CYS A 232 8.51 7.68 -1.09
CA CYS A 232 9.43 8.09 -2.14
C CYS A 232 8.88 7.78 -3.54
N ARG A 233 8.24 6.60 -3.74
CA ARG A 233 7.56 6.25 -5.00
C ARG A 233 6.46 7.24 -5.36
N PHE A 234 5.65 7.68 -4.39
CA PHE A 234 4.64 8.72 -4.62
C PHE A 234 5.24 10.08 -4.93
N LYS A 235 6.34 10.47 -4.25
CA LYS A 235 7.05 11.74 -4.54
C LYS A 235 7.56 11.77 -5.98
N ILE A 236 8.20 10.69 -6.42
CA ILE A 236 8.68 10.56 -7.80
C ILE A 236 7.53 10.60 -8.79
N LEU A 237 6.45 9.85 -8.53
CA LEU A 237 5.28 9.85 -9.39
C LEU A 237 4.64 11.24 -9.49
N LYS A 238 4.56 11.98 -8.38
CA LYS A 238 4.06 13.35 -8.35
C LYS A 238 4.89 14.27 -9.24
N GLU A 239 6.21 14.19 -9.18
CA GLU A 239 7.09 15.01 -10.02
C GLU A 239 6.99 14.67 -11.51
N GLU A 240 6.86 13.37 -11.82
CA GLU A 240 6.73 12.93 -13.22
C GLU A 240 5.39 13.27 -13.85
N LEU A 241 4.32 13.34 -13.05
CA LEU A 241 2.97 13.69 -13.52
C LEU A 241 2.66 15.18 -13.41
N ASP A 242 3.35 15.89 -12.53
CA ASP A 242 3.18 17.32 -12.27
C ASP A 242 1.70 17.70 -12.12
N GLU A 243 1.15 18.54 -13.02
CA GLU A 243 -0.25 18.97 -12.97
C GLU A 243 -1.27 17.82 -13.11
N ASN A 244 -0.86 16.71 -13.72
CA ASN A 244 -1.68 15.50 -13.88
C ASN A 244 -1.67 14.58 -12.65
N TYR A 245 -0.95 14.94 -11.60
CA TYR A 245 -0.96 14.18 -10.36
C TYR A 245 -2.20 14.51 -9.52
N HIS A 246 -3.11 13.58 -9.40
CA HIS A 246 -4.37 13.75 -8.66
C HIS A 246 -4.36 13.15 -7.24
N GLY A 247 -3.19 12.89 -6.68
CA GLY A 247 -3.05 12.26 -5.36
C GLY A 247 -2.79 10.76 -5.42
N GLY A 248 -2.88 10.11 -4.28
CA GLY A 248 -2.67 8.66 -4.14
C GLY A 248 -3.06 8.17 -2.76
N LEU A 249 -3.14 6.85 -2.60
CA LEU A 249 -3.48 6.20 -1.34
C LEU A 249 -2.30 5.37 -0.83
N LEU A 250 -1.83 5.69 0.36
CA LEU A 250 -0.91 4.86 1.13
C LEU A 250 -1.72 4.15 2.23
N LEU A 251 -1.79 2.83 2.14
CA LEU A 251 -2.52 1.98 3.07
C LEU A 251 -1.52 1.18 3.88
N ILE A 252 -1.53 1.34 5.20
CA ILE A 252 -0.61 0.65 6.11
C ILE A 252 -1.42 -0.16 7.11
N ASP A 253 -1.21 -1.46 7.15
CA ASP A 253 -1.84 -2.35 8.13
C ASP A 253 -0.93 -2.51 9.35
N GLU A 254 -1.51 -2.43 10.56
CA GLU A 254 -0.80 -2.57 11.85
C GLU A 254 0.45 -1.66 11.92
N LEU A 255 0.26 -0.34 11.70
CA LEU A 255 1.35 0.66 11.65
C LEU A 255 2.25 0.62 12.89
N GLU A 256 1.65 0.37 14.05
CA GLU A 256 2.31 0.31 15.35
C GLU A 256 3.23 -0.90 15.54
N ALA A 257 3.08 -1.93 14.73
CA ALA A 257 3.87 -3.14 14.87
C ALA A 257 5.37 -2.84 14.67
N THR A 258 6.19 -3.32 15.59
CA THR A 258 7.66 -3.18 15.62
C THR A 258 8.19 -1.76 15.84
N LEU A 259 7.34 -0.75 15.95
CA LEU A 259 7.78 0.63 16.19
C LEU A 259 7.61 1.04 17.65
N HIS A 260 8.66 1.64 18.21
CA HIS A 260 8.58 2.29 19.51
C HIS A 260 7.55 3.44 19.47
N PRO A 261 6.76 3.69 20.54
CA PRO A 261 5.75 4.74 20.56
C PRO A 261 6.27 6.13 20.14
N ALA A 262 7.49 6.48 20.52
CA ALA A 262 8.12 7.73 20.09
C ALA A 262 8.31 7.81 18.57
N SER A 263 8.69 6.69 17.92
CA SER A 263 8.83 6.61 16.46
C SER A 263 7.47 6.69 15.75
N GLN A 264 6.41 6.12 16.36
CA GLN A 264 5.05 6.23 15.82
C GLN A 264 4.57 7.68 15.81
N LEU A 265 4.82 8.44 16.88
CA LEU A 265 4.47 9.87 16.95
C LEU A 265 5.23 10.70 15.90
N LYS A 266 6.54 10.45 15.74
CA LYS A 266 7.36 11.14 14.74
C LYS A 266 6.91 10.81 13.30
N LEU A 267 6.61 9.55 13.02
CA LEU A 267 6.11 9.13 11.71
C LEU A 267 4.79 9.83 11.34
N ARG A 268 3.94 10.13 12.33
CA ARG A 268 2.67 10.83 12.10
C ARG A 268 2.88 12.31 11.72
N SER A 269 3.96 12.93 12.17
CA SER A 269 4.25 14.35 11.93
C SER A 269 4.94 14.61 10.58
N GLU A 270 5.48 13.58 9.95
CA GLU A 270 6.11 13.60 8.63
C GLU A 270 5.12 13.35 7.48
#